data_c12a3c19688f404ec99913ed0f1e9c33
#
_entry.id   c12a3c19688f404ec99913ed0f1e9c33
#
_cell.length_a   1.000
_cell.length_b   1.000
_cell.length_c   1.000
_cell.angle_alpha   90.00
_cell.angle_beta   90.00
_cell.angle_gamma   90.00
#
_symmetry.space_group_name_H-M   'P 1'
#
loop_
_entity.id
_entity.type
_entity.pdbx_description
1 polymer ?
#
loop_
_entity_poly.entity_id
_entity_poly.type
_entity_poly.pdbx_seq_one_letter_code
_entity_poly.pdbx_strand_id
1 'polypeptide(L)'
;MNIDDDVIDRINALVDEEHHLEHKAAPGSPLSEADEAHLRGIEVRLDQCWDLLRQRRARREAGLDAGFSGVRPPDVVEGYQQ
;
A
#
# COMPACT_ATOMS: atom_id res chain seq x y z
N MET A 1 1.71 -5.03 21.65
CA MET A 1 1.37 -4.47 20.33
C MET A 1 2.12 -5.22 19.25
N ASN A 2 1.44 -5.63 18.19
CA ASN A 2 2.06 -6.34 17.08
C ASN A 2 2.92 -5.35 16.27
N ILE A 3 4.09 -5.78 15.83
CA ILE A 3 4.99 -4.94 15.02
C ILE A 3 4.33 -4.47 13.71
N ASP A 4 3.31 -5.20 13.23
CA ASP A 4 2.61 -4.88 11.98
C ASP A 4 1.44 -3.90 12.15
N ASP A 5 1.03 -3.57 13.39
CA ASP A 5 -0.16 -2.75 13.63
C ASP A 5 -0.09 -1.37 12.98
N ASP A 6 1.07 -0.73 12.99
CA ASP A 6 1.27 0.58 12.37
C ASP A 6 1.12 0.52 10.84
N VAL A 7 1.59 -0.56 10.22
CA VAL A 7 1.46 -0.77 8.78
C VAL A 7 0.02 -1.07 8.41
N ILE A 8 -0.66 -1.91 9.21
CA ILE A 8 -2.07 -2.24 8.99
C ILE A 8 -2.93 -0.99 9.11
N ASP A 9 -2.68 -0.13 10.11
CA ASP A 9 -3.41 1.13 10.27
C ASP A 9 -3.21 2.03 9.05
N ARG A 10 -2.00 2.08 8.51
CA ARG A 10 -1.71 2.85 7.30
C ARG A 10 -2.45 2.29 6.08
N ILE A 11 -2.48 0.96 5.94
CA ILE A 11 -3.25 0.30 4.87
C ILE A 11 -4.72 0.68 4.97
N ASN A 12 -5.31 0.60 6.15
CA ASN A 12 -6.71 0.92 6.35
C ASN A 12 -7.02 2.38 6.00
N ALA A 13 -6.15 3.32 6.38
CA ALA A 13 -6.30 4.73 6.04
C ALA A 13 -6.22 4.95 4.52
N LEU A 14 -5.28 4.27 3.85
CA LEU A 14 -5.13 4.36 2.40
C LEU A 14 -6.33 3.76 1.66
N VAL A 15 -6.86 2.64 2.15
CA VAL A 15 -8.06 2.01 1.57
C VAL A 15 -9.27 2.92 1.71
N ASP A 16 -9.44 3.57 2.86
CA ASP A 16 -10.53 4.53 3.06
C ASP A 16 -10.42 5.71 2.10
N GLU A 17 -9.21 6.22 1.91
CA GLU A 17 -8.94 7.31 0.99
C GLU A 17 -9.20 6.89 -0.47
N GLU A 18 -8.81 5.67 -0.83
CA GLU A 18 -9.08 5.09 -2.15
C GLU A 18 -10.58 5.03 -2.42
N HIS A 19 -11.37 4.52 -1.47
CA HIS A 19 -12.82 4.44 -1.59
C HIS A 19 -13.44 5.83 -1.73
N HIS A 20 -12.94 6.82 -1.01
CA HIS A 20 -13.41 8.21 -1.11
C HIS A 20 -13.23 8.75 -2.51
N LEU A 21 -12.06 8.53 -3.10
CA LEU A 21 -11.76 8.97 -4.46
C LEU A 21 -12.62 8.24 -5.50
N GLU A 22 -12.78 6.93 -5.33
CA GLU A 22 -13.58 6.13 -6.26
C GLU A 22 -15.05 6.58 -6.26
N HIS A 23 -15.58 6.97 -5.11
CA HIS A 23 -16.96 7.44 -4.98
C HIS A 23 -17.20 8.82 -5.62
N LYS A 24 -16.16 9.56 -5.96
CA LYS A 24 -16.31 10.83 -6.69
C LYS A 24 -16.68 10.59 -8.15
N ALA A 25 -16.34 9.44 -8.70
CA ALA A 25 -16.68 9.10 -10.07
C ALA A 25 -18.17 8.74 -10.17
N ALA A 26 -18.83 9.25 -11.18
CA ALA A 26 -20.23 8.95 -11.45
C ALA A 26 -20.41 8.71 -12.95
N PRO A 27 -21.49 8.02 -13.38
CA PRO A 27 -21.78 7.87 -14.80
C PRO A 27 -21.80 9.24 -15.49
N GLY A 28 -20.96 9.41 -16.52
CA GLY A 28 -20.84 10.67 -17.23
C GLY A 28 -20.02 11.75 -16.53
N SER A 29 -19.44 11.43 -15.36
CA SER A 29 -18.61 12.36 -14.60
C SER A 29 -17.37 11.61 -14.09
N PRO A 30 -16.35 11.39 -14.94
CA PRO A 30 -15.14 10.68 -14.53
C PRO A 30 -14.33 11.50 -13.55
N LEU A 31 -13.39 10.83 -12.87
CA LEU A 31 -12.44 11.50 -11.97
C LEU A 31 -11.59 12.51 -12.74
N SER A 32 -11.22 13.59 -12.08
CA SER A 32 -10.25 14.56 -12.63
C SER A 32 -8.87 13.90 -12.77
N GLU A 33 -8.01 14.50 -13.59
CA GLU A 33 -6.63 14.03 -13.73
C GLU A 33 -5.89 14.06 -12.40
N ALA A 34 -6.15 15.09 -11.58
CA ALA A 34 -5.55 15.20 -10.24
C ALA A 34 -6.01 14.05 -9.34
N ASP A 35 -7.30 13.72 -9.34
CA ASP A 35 -7.84 12.63 -8.55
C ASP A 35 -7.31 11.26 -9.04
N GLU A 36 -7.20 11.08 -10.35
CA GLU A 36 -6.63 9.86 -10.92
C GLU A 36 -5.16 9.68 -10.51
N ALA A 37 -4.37 10.76 -10.54
CA ALA A 37 -2.97 10.72 -10.12
C ALA A 37 -2.87 10.41 -8.63
N HIS A 38 -3.75 10.99 -7.82
CA HIS A 38 -3.81 10.73 -6.38
C HIS A 38 -4.14 9.25 -6.12
N LEU A 39 -5.12 8.70 -6.85
CA LEU A 39 -5.51 7.29 -6.72
C LEU A 39 -4.34 6.36 -7.06
N ARG A 40 -3.62 6.63 -8.14
CA ARG A 40 -2.42 5.86 -8.50
C ARG A 40 -1.36 5.91 -7.41
N GLY A 41 -1.17 7.08 -6.80
CA GLY A 41 -0.24 7.25 -5.68
C GLY A 41 -0.62 6.41 -4.46
N ILE A 42 -1.93 6.34 -4.17
CA ILE A 42 -2.44 5.50 -3.08
C ILE A 42 -2.16 4.02 -3.38
N GLU A 43 -2.41 3.58 -4.60
CA GLU A 43 -2.17 2.19 -5.01
C GLU A 43 -0.70 1.81 -4.86
N VAL A 44 0.21 2.71 -5.25
CA VAL A 44 1.66 2.49 -5.07
C VAL A 44 2.01 2.34 -3.58
N ARG A 45 1.46 3.22 -2.74
CA ARG A 45 1.71 3.16 -1.29
C ARG A 45 1.14 1.89 -0.66
N LEU A 46 -0.02 1.44 -1.12
CA LEU A 46 -0.59 0.17 -0.68
C LEU A 46 0.33 -0.99 -1.03
N ASP A 47 0.85 -1.02 -2.25
CA ASP A 47 1.78 -2.06 -2.69
C ASP A 47 3.04 -2.07 -1.82
N GLN A 48 3.57 -0.89 -1.47
CA GLN A 48 4.72 -0.77 -0.58
C GLN A 48 4.41 -1.30 0.83
N CYS A 49 3.22 -1.02 1.35
CA CYS A 49 2.79 -1.52 2.65
C CYS A 49 2.66 -3.05 2.66
N TRP A 50 2.05 -3.62 1.63
CA TRP A 50 1.93 -5.07 1.49
C TRP A 50 3.29 -5.74 1.34
N ASP A 51 4.20 -5.12 0.59
CA ASP A 51 5.57 -5.61 0.45
C ASP A 51 6.29 -5.64 1.79
N LEU A 52 6.13 -4.59 2.60
CA LEU A 52 6.73 -4.52 3.93
C LEU A 52 6.22 -5.66 4.83
N LEU A 53 4.92 -5.94 4.81
CA LEU A 53 4.35 -7.05 5.56
C LEU A 53 4.93 -8.40 5.10
N ARG A 54 5.08 -8.58 3.78
CA ARG A 54 5.70 -9.79 3.24
C ARG A 54 7.15 -9.96 3.69
N GLN A 55 7.93 -8.86 3.70
CA GLN A 55 9.30 -8.88 4.21
C GLN A 55 9.35 -9.32 5.68
N ARG A 56 8.50 -8.72 6.51
CA ARG A 56 8.43 -9.04 7.95
C ARG A 56 8.05 -10.49 8.17
N ARG A 57 7.09 -10.99 7.40
CA ARG A 57 6.67 -12.39 7.46
C ARG A 57 7.80 -13.32 7.07
N ALA A 58 8.49 -13.03 5.96
CA ALA A 58 9.61 -13.84 5.48
C ALA A 58 10.74 -13.89 6.51
N ARG A 59 11.05 -12.76 7.16
CA ARG A 59 12.09 -12.71 8.19
C ARG A 59 11.69 -13.53 9.41
N ARG A 60 10.42 -13.43 9.85
CA ARG A 60 9.94 -14.25 10.97
C ARG A 60 10.02 -15.73 10.66
N GLU A 61 9.63 -16.14 9.46
CA GLU A 61 9.70 -17.55 9.02
C GLU A 61 11.14 -18.06 8.96
N ALA A 62 12.10 -17.18 8.63
CA ALA A 62 13.52 -17.50 8.61
C ALA A 62 14.20 -17.39 9.98
N GLY A 63 13.45 -17.03 11.02
CA GLY A 63 14.02 -16.83 12.36
C GLY A 63 14.79 -15.52 12.51
N LEU A 64 14.60 -14.57 11.59
CA LEU A 64 15.26 -13.28 11.61
C LEU A 64 14.37 -12.20 12.25
N ASP A 65 14.98 -11.07 12.65
CA ASP A 65 14.23 -9.96 13.24
C ASP A 65 13.44 -9.22 12.16
N ALA A 66 12.11 -9.24 12.27
CA ALA A 66 11.21 -8.55 11.35
C ALA A 66 11.37 -7.03 11.41
N GLY A 67 11.91 -6.49 12.51
CA GLY A 67 12.16 -5.06 12.67
C GLY A 67 13.17 -4.49 11.69
N PHE A 68 13.99 -5.34 11.07
CA PHE A 68 14.95 -4.90 10.05
C PHE A 68 14.36 -4.81 8.64
N SER A 69 13.07 -5.12 8.49
CA SER A 69 12.38 -4.92 7.21
C SER A 69 12.19 -3.43 6.95
N GLY A 70 12.22 -3.04 5.68
CA GLY A 70 12.06 -1.64 5.31
C GLY A 70 11.24 -1.47 4.04
N VAL A 71 10.72 -0.26 3.84
CA VAL A 71 9.95 0.09 2.64
C VAL A 71 10.90 0.10 1.44
N ARG A 72 10.56 -0.67 0.42
CA ARG A 72 11.34 -0.75 -0.81
C ARG A 72 10.80 0.24 -1.85
N PRO A 73 11.65 0.71 -2.79
CA PRO A 73 11.21 1.62 -3.85
C PRO A 73 10.06 1.03 -4.66
N PRO A 74 9.13 1.88 -5.17
CA PRO A 74 7.97 1.41 -5.92
C PRO A 74 8.31 0.53 -7.12
N ASP A 75 9.36 0.85 -7.86
CA ASP A 75 9.80 0.06 -9.02
C ASP A 75 10.19 -1.37 -8.65
N VAL A 76 10.76 -1.57 -7.47
CA VAL A 76 11.08 -2.91 -6.96
C VAL A 76 9.82 -3.67 -6.57
N VAL A 77 8.91 -3.00 -5.85
CA VAL A 77 7.67 -3.62 -5.37
C VAL A 77 6.75 -3.99 -6.53
N GLU A 78 6.57 -3.08 -7.48
CA GLU A 78 5.70 -3.29 -8.63
C GLU A 78 6.22 -4.38 -9.57
N GLY A 79 7.51 -4.65 -9.55
CA GLY A 79 8.10 -5.75 -10.32
C GLY A 79 7.53 -7.12 -9.94
N TYR A 80 7.01 -7.28 -8.74
CA TYR A 80 6.41 -8.54 -8.29
C TYR A 80 5.06 -8.82 -8.94
N GLN A 81 4.44 -7.84 -9.56
CA GLN A 81 3.10 -7.96 -10.13
C GLN A 81 3.10 -8.34 -11.60
N GLN A 82 4.25 -8.49 -12.18
CA GLN A 82 4.40 -8.84 -13.60
C GLN A 82 4.46 -10.34 -13.83
#